data_ac087cc386d7c985a0c31415615c6847
#
_entry.id   ac087cc386d7c985a0c31415615c6847
#
_cell.length_a   1.000
_cell.length_b   1.000
_cell.length_c   1.000
_cell.angle_alpha   90.00
_cell.angle_beta   90.00
_cell.angle_gamma   90.00
#
_symmetry.space_group_name_H-M   'P 1'
#
loop_
_entity.id
_entity.type
_entity.pdbx_description
1 polymer ?
#
loop_
_entity_poly.entity_id
_entity_poly.type
_entity_poly.pdbx_seq_one_letter_code
_entity_poly.pdbx_strand_id
1 'polypeptide(L)'
;MMNLNRNNIHIRRTPVPTDLLLNPHLSNDAKTAAAILYTCEDSRWSLAEMAAKLHTTEEKLSEIFSVLNEWGYLDIHFEDGVSVLTLL
;
A
#
# COMPACT_ATOMS: atom_id res chain seq x y z
N MET A 1 26.25 16.20 9.00
CA MET A 1 25.60 15.05 9.65
C MET A 1 24.13 15.36 9.90
N MET A 2 23.27 14.44 9.54
CA MET A 2 21.83 14.61 9.71
C MET A 2 21.37 13.99 11.01
N ASN A 3 20.71 14.79 11.84
CA ASN A 3 20.13 14.27 13.07
C ASN A 3 18.63 14.01 12.88
N LEU A 4 18.21 12.77 13.13
CA LEU A 4 16.81 12.43 13.10
C LEU A 4 16.23 12.61 14.50
N ASN A 5 15.36 13.60 14.64
CA ASN A 5 14.67 13.85 15.90
C ASN A 5 13.32 13.12 15.88
N ARG A 6 13.17 12.13 16.77
CA ARG A 6 11.95 11.31 16.87
C ARG A 6 11.01 11.76 17.99
N ASN A 7 11.24 12.93 18.55
CA ASN A 7 10.42 13.41 19.66
C ASN A 7 9.10 14.04 19.21
N ASN A 8 8.76 13.94 17.94
CA ASN A 8 7.51 14.49 17.46
C ASN A 8 6.36 13.51 17.75
N ILE A 9 5.65 13.80 18.85
CA ILE A 9 4.55 12.94 19.32
C ILE A 9 3.30 13.00 18.46
N HIS A 10 3.22 13.95 17.53
CA HIS A 10 2.07 14.13 16.64
C HIS A 10 2.16 13.30 15.35
N ILE A 11 3.30 12.66 15.09
CA ILE A 11 3.46 11.83 13.91
C ILE A 11 2.81 10.47 14.13
N ARG A 12 1.86 10.14 13.28
CA ARG A 12 1.28 8.79 13.23
C ARG A 12 2.35 7.83 12.73
N ARG A 13 2.43 6.69 13.36
CA ARG A 13 3.34 5.62 12.96
C ARG A 13 2.55 4.34 12.75
N THR A 14 2.79 3.71 11.62
CA THR A 14 2.17 2.44 11.28
C THR A 14 3.26 1.43 10.97
N PRO A 15 3.25 0.24 11.59
CA PRO A 15 4.22 -0.80 11.25
C PRO A 15 4.01 -1.27 9.81
N VAL A 16 5.09 -1.35 9.05
CA VAL A 16 5.09 -1.92 7.71
C VAL A 16 6.12 -3.04 7.68
N PRO A 17 5.80 -4.21 7.09
CA PRO A 17 6.75 -5.32 7.06
C PRO A 17 8.08 -4.92 6.42
N THR A 18 9.16 -5.20 7.11
CA THR A 18 10.50 -4.92 6.61
C THR A 18 10.78 -5.68 5.31
N ASP A 19 10.34 -6.92 5.24
CA ASP A 19 10.52 -7.75 4.05
C ASP A 19 9.93 -7.12 2.80
N LEU A 20 8.78 -6.48 2.93
CA LEU A 20 8.13 -5.80 1.83
C LEU A 20 8.97 -4.63 1.36
N LEU A 21 9.44 -3.80 2.28
CA LEU A 21 10.22 -2.61 1.96
C LEU A 21 11.59 -2.94 1.37
N LEU A 22 12.17 -4.07 1.74
CA LEU A 22 13.49 -4.49 1.29
C LEU A 22 13.45 -5.49 0.15
N ASN A 23 12.28 -5.87 -0.33
CA ASN A 23 12.14 -6.85 -1.40
C ASN A 23 12.71 -6.27 -2.71
N PRO A 24 13.79 -6.85 -3.26
CA PRO A 24 14.43 -6.30 -4.46
C PRO A 24 13.61 -6.49 -5.73
N HIS A 25 12.58 -7.34 -5.69
CA HIS A 25 11.72 -7.63 -6.84
C HIS A 25 10.52 -6.69 -6.94
N LEU A 26 10.30 -5.85 -5.92
CA LEU A 26 9.22 -4.87 -5.93
C LEU A 26 9.74 -3.52 -6.38
N SER A 27 8.97 -2.86 -7.25
CA SER A 27 9.27 -1.48 -7.63
C SER A 27 9.02 -0.54 -6.45
N ASN A 28 9.61 0.64 -6.51
CA ASN A 28 9.38 1.67 -5.49
C ASN A 28 7.91 2.09 -5.46
N ASP A 29 7.24 2.12 -6.61
CA ASP A 29 5.82 2.42 -6.69
C ASP A 29 4.99 1.37 -5.96
N ALA A 30 5.33 0.09 -6.13
CA ALA A 30 4.63 -1.00 -5.43
C ALA A 30 4.84 -0.92 -3.92
N LYS A 31 6.06 -0.62 -3.48
CA LYS A 31 6.38 -0.45 -2.06
C LYS A 31 5.63 0.73 -1.45
N THR A 32 5.56 1.84 -2.17
CA THR A 32 4.83 3.04 -1.73
C THR A 32 3.35 2.75 -1.62
N ALA A 33 2.76 2.12 -2.63
CA ALA A 33 1.35 1.76 -2.61
C ALA A 33 1.03 0.83 -1.43
N ALA A 34 1.87 -0.19 -1.22
CA ALA A 34 1.70 -1.10 -0.10
C ALA A 34 1.81 -0.39 1.25
N ALA A 35 2.79 0.48 1.42
CA ALA A 35 2.97 1.24 2.65
C ALA A 35 1.74 2.10 2.96
N ILE A 36 1.17 2.73 1.94
CA ILE A 36 -0.05 3.53 2.11
C ILE A 36 -1.23 2.65 2.52
N LEU A 37 -1.34 1.44 1.95
CA LEU A 37 -2.38 0.50 2.36
C LEU A 37 -2.30 0.17 3.84
N TYR A 38 -1.10 0.02 4.40
CA TYR A 38 -0.91 -0.24 5.82
C TYR A 38 -1.34 0.92 6.70
N THR A 39 -1.40 2.13 6.16
CA THR A 39 -1.87 3.30 6.90
C THR A 39 -3.37 3.47 6.86
N CYS A 40 -4.06 2.75 5.96
CA CYS A 40 -5.49 2.87 5.78
C CYS A 40 -6.22 1.96 6.76
N GLU A 41 -6.91 2.57 7.72
CA GLU A 41 -7.76 1.85 8.62
C GLU A 41 -9.14 1.72 7.98
N ASP A 42 -9.62 0.49 7.86
CA ASP A 42 -11.00 0.20 7.48
C ASP A 42 -11.49 0.96 6.23
N SER A 43 -10.66 1.01 5.20
CA SER A 43 -11.01 1.79 4.02
C SER A 43 -11.50 0.91 2.89
N ARG A 44 -12.71 1.21 2.44
CA ARG A 44 -13.28 0.64 1.21
C ARG A 44 -13.10 1.65 0.09
N TRP A 45 -11.88 1.80 -0.35
CA TRP A 45 -11.61 2.70 -1.45
C TRP A 45 -11.83 1.99 -2.77
N SER A 46 -12.46 2.67 -3.70
CA SER A 46 -12.52 2.21 -5.07
C SER A 46 -11.12 2.32 -5.70
N LEU A 47 -10.91 1.57 -6.77
CA LEU A 47 -9.65 1.65 -7.50
C LEU A 47 -9.39 3.08 -7.98
N ALA A 48 -10.43 3.77 -8.44
CA ALA A 48 -10.34 5.15 -8.91
C ALA A 48 -9.91 6.11 -7.79
N GLU A 49 -10.51 5.98 -6.60
CA GLU A 49 -10.16 6.82 -5.46
C GLU A 49 -8.71 6.61 -5.03
N MET A 50 -8.29 5.36 -5.01
CA MET A 50 -6.93 5.01 -4.63
C MET A 50 -5.91 5.52 -5.64
N ALA A 51 -6.21 5.36 -6.93
CA ALA A 51 -5.36 5.87 -8.00
C ALA A 51 -5.20 7.40 -7.89
N ALA A 52 -6.29 8.10 -7.60
CA ALA A 52 -6.26 9.55 -7.41
C ALA A 52 -5.37 9.94 -6.22
N LYS A 53 -5.49 9.23 -5.10
CA LYS A 53 -4.69 9.50 -3.90
C LYS A 53 -3.21 9.22 -4.12
N LEU A 54 -2.88 8.24 -4.94
CA LEU A 54 -1.49 7.86 -5.25
C LEU A 54 -0.93 8.59 -6.48
N HIS A 55 -1.70 9.48 -7.08
CA HIS A 55 -1.31 10.21 -8.28
C HIS A 55 -0.87 9.28 -9.41
N THR A 56 -1.64 8.23 -9.63
CA THR A 56 -1.37 7.23 -10.66
C THR A 56 -2.66 6.88 -11.42
N THR A 57 -2.56 5.95 -12.35
CA THR A 57 -3.72 5.46 -13.11
C THR A 57 -4.27 4.17 -12.50
N GLU A 58 -5.54 3.89 -12.75
CA GLU A 58 -6.16 2.63 -12.31
C GLU A 58 -5.44 1.43 -12.89
N GLU A 59 -5.04 1.51 -14.15
CA GLU A 59 -4.33 0.44 -14.84
C GLU A 59 -3.00 0.11 -14.15
N LYS A 60 -2.21 1.14 -13.86
CA LYS A 60 -0.92 0.97 -13.19
C LYS A 60 -1.11 0.43 -11.76
N LEU A 61 -2.09 0.94 -11.07
CA LEU A 61 -2.40 0.49 -9.71
C LEU A 61 -2.85 -0.98 -9.69
N SER A 62 -3.64 -1.38 -10.67
CA SER A 62 -4.08 -2.78 -10.81
C SER A 62 -2.88 -3.72 -11.01
N GLU A 63 -1.90 -3.32 -11.81
CA GLU A 63 -0.66 -4.08 -12.00
C GLU A 63 0.12 -4.21 -10.69
N ILE A 64 0.22 -3.11 -9.93
CA ILE A 64 0.90 -3.10 -8.64
C ILE A 64 0.23 -4.08 -7.67
N PHE A 65 -1.09 -4.05 -7.59
CA PHE A 65 -1.82 -4.95 -6.70
C PHE A 65 -1.67 -6.41 -7.10
N SER A 66 -1.63 -6.70 -8.39
CA SER A 66 -1.39 -8.06 -8.89
C SER A 66 -0.03 -8.59 -8.43
N VAL A 67 0.99 -7.75 -8.51
CA VAL A 67 2.34 -8.12 -8.06
C VAL A 67 2.36 -8.36 -6.55
N LEU A 68 1.73 -7.49 -5.77
CA LEU A 68 1.65 -7.65 -4.32
C LEU A 68 0.90 -8.92 -3.92
N ASN A 69 -0.13 -9.26 -4.68
CA ASN A 69 -0.88 -10.50 -4.48
C ASN A 69 -0.01 -11.73 -4.77
N GLU A 70 0.75 -11.71 -5.85
CA GLU A 70 1.67 -12.80 -6.21
C GLU A 70 2.70 -13.06 -5.12
N TRP A 71 3.19 -12.01 -4.47
CA TRP A 71 4.17 -12.13 -3.38
C TRP A 71 3.54 -12.47 -2.03
N GLY A 72 2.22 -12.55 -1.95
CA GLY A 72 1.53 -12.93 -0.72
C GLY A 72 1.38 -11.82 0.30
N TYR A 73 1.57 -10.57 -0.09
CA TYR A 73 1.38 -9.44 0.82
C TYR A 73 -0.07 -8.98 0.89
N LEU A 74 -0.86 -9.33 -0.10
CA LEU A 74 -2.18 -8.78 -0.31
C LEU A 74 -3.10 -9.84 -0.89
N ASP A 75 -4.32 -9.91 -0.39
CA ASP A 75 -5.39 -10.70 -1.00
C ASP A 75 -6.41 -9.75 -1.62
N ILE A 76 -6.90 -10.11 -2.80
CA ILE A 76 -7.87 -9.31 -3.52
C ILE A 76 -9.10 -10.18 -3.78
N HIS A 77 -10.27 -9.71 -3.36
CA HIS A 77 -11.53 -10.37 -3.70
C HIS A 77 -12.60 -9.34 -3.99
N PHE A 78 -13.70 -9.79 -4.58
CA PHE A 78 -14.82 -8.92 -4.93
C PHE A 78 -16.00 -9.20 -4.02
N GLU A 79 -16.58 -8.14 -3.45
CA GLU A 79 -17.81 -8.19 -2.69
C GLU A 79 -18.76 -7.15 -3.26
N ASP A 80 -19.96 -7.57 -3.68
CA ASP A 80 -20.98 -6.68 -4.23
C ASP A 80 -20.45 -5.75 -5.34
N GLY A 81 -19.57 -6.27 -6.20
CA GLY A 81 -18.97 -5.52 -7.29
C GLY A 81 -17.85 -4.58 -6.89
N VAL A 82 -17.43 -4.60 -5.62
CA VAL A 82 -16.35 -3.77 -5.10
C VAL A 82 -15.13 -4.63 -4.82
N SER A 83 -13.95 -4.15 -5.22
CA SER A 83 -12.69 -4.81 -4.89
C SER A 83 -12.37 -4.61 -3.42
N VAL A 84 -12.15 -5.69 -2.70
CA VAL A 84 -11.74 -5.66 -1.30
C VAL A 84 -10.31 -6.14 -1.20
N LEU A 85 -9.45 -5.31 -0.62
CA LEU A 85 -8.04 -5.60 -0.44
C LEU A 85 -7.80 -5.95 1.02
N THR A 86 -7.19 -7.10 1.24
CA THR A 86 -6.86 -7.55 2.58
C THR A 86 -5.35 -7.74 2.70
N LEU A 87 -4.74 -7.05 3.63
CA LEU A 87 -3.31 -7.22 3.92
C LEU A 87 -3.12 -8.53 4.69
N LEU A 88 -2.15 -9.29 4.26
CA LEU A 88 -1.85 -10.60 4.83
C LEU A 88 -0.71 -10.57 5.84
#